data_4d29403e7a6540b8cd4fffab15605f9c
#
_entry.id   4d29403e7a6540b8cd4fffab15605f9c
#
_cell.length_a   1.000
_cell.length_b   1.000
_cell.length_c   1.000
_cell.angle_alpha   90.00
_cell.angle_beta   90.00
_cell.angle_gamma   90.00
#
_symmetry.space_group_name_H-M   'P 1'
#
loop_
_entity.id
_entity.type
_entity.pdbx_description
1 polymer ?
#
loop_
_entity_poly.entity_id
_entity_poly.type
_entity_poly.pdbx_seq_one_letter_code
_entity_poly.pdbx_strand_id
1 'polypeptide(L)'
;METKNDFSKGSVAKHIMSIAGPMIVAQLINVLYNVIDRIYIGRIPNVATLAMGGLGICLPIISIVMAFANLFGMGGSPLCSIARGKGELDEAEEIMGNSFALLILFGVLLTVIGFTFRKPILWAFGASEYTMPYALDYLTIYLIGTIFVLIGLGMNSFINSQGFAKMGMITVLIGAVLNIILDPIFIFGFNMNVKGAALATIISQFVSALWTMYFLTGKTTILKLRKKYFKLNPYYVKQIFSLGTAGFMMGITNSIVTIVCNSTLQTYGGDTYIAIMTIINSIREIASLPGQGVANASQPVLGYNYGAKEYKRVLSGIKFLTIAGFSMMFIIWGIISLFPGFFICIFSQDPEIILKGTTSIHLYFFGFFMMAFQMSGQSVAVGLGKSKQAIFFSIFRKVIIVAPLTIILPKCIGINGVFIAEAISNFIGGGACYITMWLTIGRKLKQQA
;
A
#
# COMPACT_ATOMS: atom_id res chain seq x y z
N MET A 1 18.48 28.20 13.91
CA MET A 1 18.42 26.74 13.76
C MET A 1 17.98 26.45 12.33
N GLU A 2 18.88 25.95 11.48
CA GLU A 2 18.46 25.42 10.20
C GLU A 2 17.45 24.28 10.47
N THR A 3 16.24 24.47 10.00
CA THR A 3 15.17 23.48 10.17
C THR A 3 15.55 22.21 9.39
N LYS A 4 15.98 21.16 10.09
CA LYS A 4 16.19 19.85 9.50
C LYS A 4 14.96 19.51 8.62
N ASN A 5 15.20 19.18 7.34
CA ASN A 5 14.18 18.84 6.35
C ASN A 5 13.22 20.00 5.97
N ASP A 6 13.77 21.17 5.72
CA ASP A 6 13.02 22.30 5.10
C ASP A 6 12.86 22.03 3.60
N PHE A 7 11.63 21.68 3.17
CA PHE A 7 11.33 21.40 1.77
C PHE A 7 11.17 22.65 0.91
N SER A 8 11.17 23.84 1.50
CA SER A 8 11.11 25.11 0.77
C SER A 8 12.44 25.49 0.13
N LYS A 9 13.57 24.89 0.57
CA LYS A 9 14.91 25.20 0.09
C LYS A 9 15.52 24.04 -0.71
N GLY A 10 16.49 24.34 -1.54
CA GLY A 10 17.20 23.33 -2.32
C GLY A 10 16.38 22.69 -3.45
N SER A 11 16.83 21.57 -4.02
CA SER A 11 16.20 20.90 -5.13
C SER A 11 15.02 20.03 -4.68
N VAL A 12 13.84 20.27 -5.25
CA VAL A 12 12.63 19.47 -5.02
C VAL A 12 12.85 18.01 -5.42
N ALA A 13 13.52 17.76 -6.54
CA ALA A 13 13.86 16.42 -7.01
C ALA A 13 14.73 15.66 -6.00
N LYS A 14 15.73 16.33 -5.40
CA LYS A 14 16.59 15.74 -4.38
C LYS A 14 15.80 15.38 -3.10
N HIS A 15 14.86 16.24 -2.70
CA HIS A 15 13.98 15.94 -1.55
C HIS A 15 13.09 14.74 -1.82
N ILE A 16 12.44 14.67 -2.99
CA ILE A 16 11.60 13.52 -3.35
C ILE A 16 12.43 12.24 -3.37
N MET A 17 13.59 12.22 -4.02
CA MET A 17 14.43 11.03 -4.11
C MET A 17 15.02 10.60 -2.77
N SER A 18 15.35 11.53 -1.89
CA SER A 18 15.85 11.22 -0.54
C SER A 18 14.81 10.51 0.34
N ILE A 19 13.53 10.72 0.04
CA ILE A 19 12.41 10.05 0.71
C ILE A 19 12.05 8.75 -0.06
N ALA A 20 12.03 8.79 -1.38
CA ALA A 20 11.64 7.66 -2.22
C ALA A 20 12.55 6.45 -2.06
N GLY A 21 13.88 6.65 -2.04
CA GLY A 21 14.83 5.55 -1.90
C GLY A 21 14.58 4.68 -0.67
N PRO A 22 14.61 5.25 0.55
CA PRO A 22 14.29 4.48 1.76
C PRO A 22 12.89 3.87 1.75
N MET A 23 11.87 4.55 1.20
CA MET A 23 10.52 4.00 1.11
C MET A 23 10.42 2.79 0.18
N ILE A 24 11.09 2.81 -0.97
CA ILE A 24 11.16 1.67 -1.90
C ILE A 24 11.84 0.49 -1.23
N VAL A 25 12.99 0.73 -0.57
CA VAL A 25 13.70 -0.32 0.18
C VAL A 25 12.82 -0.91 1.28
N ALA A 26 12.10 -0.07 2.04
CA ALA A 26 11.17 -0.54 3.06
C ALA A 26 10.07 -1.45 2.48
N GLN A 27 9.50 -1.08 1.34
CA GLN A 27 8.48 -1.89 0.67
C GLN A 27 9.04 -3.22 0.16
N LEU A 28 10.26 -3.24 -0.40
CA LEU A 28 10.93 -4.47 -0.81
C LEU A 28 11.19 -5.39 0.39
N ILE A 29 11.68 -4.85 1.51
CA ILE A 29 11.87 -5.60 2.76
C ILE A 29 10.54 -6.21 3.22
N ASN A 30 9.45 -5.44 3.14
CA ASN A 30 8.12 -5.90 3.53
C ASN A 30 7.62 -7.07 2.67
N VAL A 31 7.83 -7.01 1.35
CA VAL A 31 7.51 -8.11 0.44
C VAL A 31 8.36 -9.35 0.76
N LEU A 32 9.66 -9.17 0.98
CA LEU A 32 10.58 -10.27 1.27
C LEU A 32 10.21 -10.98 2.58
N TYR A 33 9.95 -10.23 3.65
CA TYR A 33 9.61 -10.87 4.92
C TYR A 33 8.27 -11.64 4.83
N ASN A 34 7.28 -11.12 4.12
CA ASN A 34 6.01 -11.84 3.92
C ASN A 34 6.21 -13.18 3.16
N VAL A 35 7.16 -13.21 2.22
CA VAL A 35 7.51 -14.45 1.51
C VAL A 35 8.21 -15.43 2.46
N ILE A 36 9.15 -14.95 3.28
CA ILE A 36 9.90 -15.79 4.23
C ILE A 36 8.97 -16.38 5.29
N ASP A 37 8.07 -15.59 5.86
CA ASP A 37 7.06 -16.04 6.83
C ASP A 37 6.22 -17.20 6.25
N ARG A 38 5.74 -17.05 5.01
CA ARG A 38 5.00 -18.12 4.32
C ARG A 38 5.85 -19.37 4.08
N ILE A 39 7.15 -19.22 3.79
CA ILE A 39 8.07 -20.36 3.65
C ILE A 39 8.20 -21.12 4.96
N TYR A 40 8.31 -20.43 6.09
CA TYR A 40 8.38 -21.09 7.40
C TYR A 40 7.08 -21.82 7.73
N ILE A 41 5.93 -21.20 7.54
CA ILE A 41 4.61 -21.83 7.76
C ILE A 41 4.43 -23.04 6.83
N GLY A 42 4.84 -22.94 5.57
CA GLY A 42 4.79 -24.03 4.59
C GLY A 42 5.75 -25.19 4.89
N ARG A 43 6.65 -25.06 5.85
CA ARG A 43 7.58 -26.09 6.30
C ARG A 43 7.23 -26.70 7.66
N ILE A 44 6.08 -26.37 8.24
CA ILE A 44 5.63 -26.97 9.50
C ILE A 44 5.35 -28.46 9.29
N PRO A 45 6.03 -29.37 10.05
CA PRO A 45 5.86 -30.81 9.86
C PRO A 45 4.40 -31.24 10.04
N ASN A 46 3.94 -32.16 9.19
CA ASN A 46 2.63 -32.83 9.22
C ASN A 46 1.40 -31.92 8.96
N VAL A 47 1.51 -30.60 9.04
CA VAL A 47 0.36 -29.69 8.96
C VAL A 47 0.57 -28.53 7.98
N ALA A 48 1.65 -28.50 7.19
CA ALA A 48 2.03 -27.41 6.31
C ALA A 48 0.85 -26.92 5.43
N THR A 49 0.18 -27.83 4.73
CA THR A 49 -0.94 -27.47 3.83
C THR A 49 -2.11 -26.86 4.59
N LEU A 50 -2.47 -27.43 5.74
CA LEU A 50 -3.57 -26.93 6.58
C LEU A 50 -3.22 -25.59 7.24
N ALA A 51 -1.97 -25.44 7.68
CA ALA A 51 -1.43 -24.20 8.24
C ALA A 51 -1.44 -23.05 7.21
N MET A 52 -0.95 -23.33 5.99
CA MET A 52 -0.99 -22.37 4.88
C MET A 52 -2.43 -22.01 4.48
N GLY A 53 -3.33 -23.00 4.44
CA GLY A 53 -4.75 -22.76 4.21
C GLY A 53 -5.36 -21.88 5.28
N GLY A 54 -5.08 -22.15 6.56
CA GLY A 54 -5.52 -21.34 7.69
C GLY A 54 -5.03 -19.89 7.63
N LEU A 55 -3.73 -19.69 7.31
CA LEU A 55 -3.18 -18.34 7.09
C LEU A 55 -3.87 -17.65 5.92
N GLY A 56 -4.06 -18.34 4.79
CA GLY A 56 -4.71 -17.80 3.61
C GLY A 56 -6.10 -17.22 3.90
N ILE A 57 -6.88 -17.89 4.75
CA ILE A 57 -8.20 -17.45 5.20
C ILE A 57 -8.11 -16.18 6.08
N CYS A 58 -7.01 -15.99 6.81
CA CYS A 58 -6.80 -14.80 7.63
C CYS A 58 -6.34 -13.56 6.82
N LEU A 59 -5.79 -13.73 5.60
CA LEU A 59 -5.26 -12.62 4.81
C LEU A 59 -6.25 -11.48 4.53
N PRO A 60 -7.53 -11.73 4.23
CA PRO A 60 -8.50 -10.64 4.06
C PRO A 60 -8.67 -9.81 5.33
N ILE A 61 -8.65 -10.43 6.51
CA ILE A 61 -8.77 -9.72 7.80
C ILE A 61 -7.52 -8.86 8.04
N ILE A 62 -6.34 -9.41 7.79
CA ILE A 62 -5.06 -8.69 7.86
C ILE A 62 -5.10 -7.47 6.92
N SER A 63 -5.61 -7.64 5.70
CA SER A 63 -5.75 -6.57 4.71
C SER A 63 -6.71 -5.47 5.17
N ILE A 64 -7.80 -5.81 5.85
CA ILE A 64 -8.72 -4.85 6.46
C ILE A 64 -8.00 -4.02 7.54
N VAL A 65 -7.23 -4.66 8.42
CA VAL A 65 -6.45 -3.96 9.46
C VAL A 65 -5.46 -2.98 8.82
N MET A 66 -4.72 -3.42 7.79
CA MET A 66 -3.80 -2.55 7.04
C MET A 66 -4.52 -1.39 6.34
N ALA A 67 -5.73 -1.61 5.81
CA ALA A 67 -6.53 -0.57 5.19
C ALA A 67 -6.90 0.53 6.18
N PHE A 68 -7.25 0.18 7.43
CA PHE A 68 -7.50 1.17 8.48
C PHE A 68 -6.22 1.90 8.93
N ALA A 69 -5.08 1.22 9.00
CA ALA A 69 -3.80 1.88 9.26
C ALA A 69 -3.50 2.96 8.21
N ASN A 70 -3.70 2.60 6.92
CA ASN A 70 -3.53 3.53 5.81
C ASN A 70 -4.59 4.64 5.80
N LEU A 71 -5.85 4.35 6.16
CA LEU A 71 -6.92 5.34 6.24
C LEU A 71 -6.52 6.52 7.12
N PHE A 72 -5.98 6.26 8.31
CA PHE A 72 -5.62 7.31 9.25
C PHE A 72 -4.19 7.83 9.05
N GLY A 73 -3.25 6.96 8.67
CA GLY A 73 -1.87 7.34 8.39
C GLY A 73 -1.74 8.20 7.13
N MET A 74 -2.21 7.69 6.00
CA MET A 74 -2.17 8.41 4.72
C MET A 74 -3.23 9.49 4.62
N GLY A 75 -4.30 9.45 5.45
CA GLY A 75 -5.28 10.52 5.54
C GLY A 75 -4.74 11.75 6.29
N GLY A 76 -3.99 11.54 7.36
CA GLY A 76 -3.46 12.63 8.18
C GLY A 76 -2.11 13.17 7.73
N SER A 77 -1.19 12.34 7.24
CA SER A 77 0.18 12.76 6.95
C SER A 77 0.32 13.84 5.88
N PRO A 78 -0.45 13.88 4.77
CA PRO A 78 -0.41 14.99 3.83
C PRO A 78 -0.95 16.30 4.43
N LEU A 79 -1.99 16.22 5.26
CA LEU A 79 -2.54 17.38 5.97
C LEU A 79 -1.51 17.99 6.92
N CYS A 80 -0.77 17.14 7.67
CA CYS A 80 0.35 17.59 8.49
C CYS A 80 1.44 18.29 7.66
N SER A 81 1.73 17.77 6.46
CA SER A 81 2.73 18.38 5.58
C SER A 81 2.28 19.78 5.11
N ILE A 82 1.00 19.95 4.78
CA ILE A 82 0.41 21.24 4.39
C ILE A 82 0.45 22.22 5.56
N ALA A 83 0.00 21.83 6.76
CA ALA A 83 0.02 22.66 7.96
C ALA A 83 1.44 23.08 8.32
N ARG A 84 2.40 22.14 8.24
CA ARG A 84 3.82 22.43 8.44
C ARG A 84 4.37 23.45 7.43
N GLY A 85 3.95 23.34 6.16
CA GLY A 85 4.32 24.32 5.12
C GLY A 85 3.79 25.71 5.37
N LYS A 86 2.60 25.84 5.96
CA LYS A 86 2.03 27.12 6.40
C LYS A 86 2.75 27.71 7.62
N GLY A 87 3.59 26.94 8.32
CA GLY A 87 4.19 27.29 9.60
C GLY A 87 3.31 27.00 10.82
N GLU A 88 2.15 26.37 10.65
CA GLU A 88 1.19 26.03 11.70
C GLU A 88 1.55 24.69 12.36
N LEU A 89 2.63 24.68 13.16
CA LEU A 89 3.15 23.44 13.74
C LEU A 89 2.19 22.83 14.77
N ASP A 90 1.46 23.63 15.53
CA ASP A 90 0.47 23.15 16.49
C ASP A 90 -0.70 22.45 15.75
N GLU A 91 -1.16 23.00 14.61
CA GLU A 91 -2.17 22.33 13.76
C GLU A 91 -1.65 20.97 13.25
N ALA A 92 -0.40 20.94 12.78
CA ALA A 92 0.21 19.71 12.30
C ALA A 92 0.31 18.65 13.40
N GLU A 93 0.70 19.04 14.63
CA GLU A 93 0.76 18.14 15.80
C GLU A 93 -0.65 17.67 16.21
N GLU A 94 -1.68 18.53 16.09
CA GLU A 94 -3.07 18.19 16.41
C GLU A 94 -3.64 17.17 15.42
N ILE A 95 -3.38 17.35 14.10
CA ILE A 95 -3.76 16.37 13.06
C ILE A 95 -3.08 15.01 13.33
N MET A 96 -1.80 15.00 13.68
CA MET A 96 -1.06 13.79 14.02
C MET A 96 -1.63 13.12 15.28
N GLY A 97 -1.94 13.90 16.32
CA GLY A 97 -2.55 13.41 17.58
C GLY A 97 -3.94 12.83 17.35
N ASN A 98 -4.78 13.48 16.53
CA ASN A 98 -6.09 12.96 16.15
C ASN A 98 -5.98 11.66 15.34
N SER A 99 -5.04 11.58 14.39
CA SER A 99 -4.80 10.33 13.64
C SER A 99 -4.37 9.20 14.56
N PHE A 100 -3.49 9.47 15.53
CA PHE A 100 -3.07 8.50 16.54
C PHE A 100 -4.24 8.01 17.39
N ALA A 101 -5.09 8.94 17.88
CA ALA A 101 -6.27 8.58 18.65
C ALA A 101 -7.25 7.72 17.84
N LEU A 102 -7.43 8.02 16.56
CA LEU A 102 -8.25 7.20 15.66
C LEU A 102 -7.64 5.80 15.43
N LEU A 103 -6.31 5.69 15.28
CA LEU A 103 -5.64 4.39 15.16
C LEU A 103 -5.86 3.54 16.41
N ILE A 104 -5.78 4.11 17.60
CA ILE A 104 -6.09 3.41 18.87
C ILE A 104 -7.56 3.01 18.93
N LEU A 105 -8.47 3.97 18.69
CA LEU A 105 -9.92 3.72 18.74
C LEU A 105 -10.34 2.58 17.81
N PHE A 106 -9.91 2.65 16.55
CA PHE A 106 -10.22 1.61 15.56
C PHE A 106 -9.43 0.32 15.82
N GLY A 107 -8.23 0.40 16.38
CA GLY A 107 -7.49 -0.78 16.84
C GLY A 107 -8.26 -1.57 17.89
N VAL A 108 -8.78 -0.89 18.92
CA VAL A 108 -9.63 -1.51 19.93
C VAL A 108 -10.93 -2.03 19.31
N LEU A 109 -11.59 -1.23 18.47
CA LEU A 109 -12.84 -1.62 17.81
C LEU A 109 -12.67 -2.88 16.95
N LEU A 110 -11.64 -2.92 16.09
CA LEU A 110 -11.35 -4.07 15.25
C LEU A 110 -10.96 -5.30 16.06
N THR A 111 -10.23 -5.11 17.15
CA THR A 111 -9.90 -6.20 18.08
C THR A 111 -11.18 -6.77 18.71
N VAL A 112 -12.06 -5.93 19.27
CA VAL A 112 -13.30 -6.38 19.90
C VAL A 112 -14.23 -7.07 18.91
N ILE A 113 -14.47 -6.47 17.74
CA ILE A 113 -15.30 -7.06 16.69
C ILE A 113 -14.66 -8.37 16.20
N GLY A 114 -13.37 -8.36 15.92
CA GLY A 114 -12.64 -9.53 15.44
C GLY A 114 -12.72 -10.69 16.45
N PHE A 115 -12.50 -10.43 17.75
CA PHE A 115 -12.62 -11.46 18.79
C PHE A 115 -14.03 -12.01 18.93
N THR A 116 -15.03 -11.13 18.91
CA THR A 116 -16.45 -11.53 19.06
C THR A 116 -16.91 -12.38 17.88
N PHE A 117 -16.55 -11.98 16.66
CA PHE A 117 -17.05 -12.62 15.45
C PHE A 117 -15.99 -13.47 14.71
N ARG A 118 -14.86 -13.83 15.36
CA ARG A 118 -13.76 -14.59 14.72
C ARG A 118 -14.20 -15.86 14.02
N LYS A 119 -15.04 -16.69 14.63
CA LYS A 119 -15.53 -17.93 14.01
C LYS A 119 -16.45 -17.67 12.83
N PRO A 120 -17.54 -16.87 12.94
CA PRO A 120 -18.39 -16.52 11.81
C PRO A 120 -17.63 -15.88 10.65
N ILE A 121 -16.66 -15.00 10.92
CA ILE A 121 -15.86 -14.34 9.90
C ILE A 121 -14.99 -15.37 9.15
N LEU A 122 -14.32 -16.27 9.86
CA LEU A 122 -13.49 -17.31 9.25
C LEU A 122 -14.33 -18.27 8.39
N TRP A 123 -15.52 -18.65 8.84
CA TRP A 123 -16.46 -19.44 8.03
C TRP A 123 -16.89 -18.69 6.77
N ALA A 124 -17.21 -17.41 6.88
CA ALA A 124 -17.58 -16.58 5.74
C ALA A 124 -16.44 -16.41 4.72
N PHE A 125 -15.19 -16.48 5.17
CA PHE A 125 -14.00 -16.42 4.29
C PHE A 125 -13.52 -17.80 3.80
N GLY A 126 -14.32 -18.86 4.01
CA GLY A 126 -14.08 -20.17 3.40
C GLY A 126 -13.26 -21.14 4.26
N ALA A 127 -13.25 -20.96 5.58
CA ALA A 127 -12.68 -21.97 6.47
C ALA A 127 -13.42 -23.31 6.33
N SER A 128 -12.67 -24.40 6.35
CA SER A 128 -13.19 -25.75 6.49
C SER A 128 -12.99 -26.27 7.91
N GLU A 129 -13.63 -27.37 8.28
CA GLU A 129 -13.40 -28.00 9.59
C GLU A 129 -11.92 -28.31 9.84
N TYR A 130 -11.16 -28.62 8.79
CA TYR A 130 -9.73 -28.94 8.88
C TYR A 130 -8.84 -27.69 8.99
N THR A 131 -9.17 -26.60 8.32
CA THR A 131 -8.37 -25.35 8.35
C THR A 131 -8.75 -24.42 9.48
N MET A 132 -9.98 -24.54 10.01
CA MET A 132 -10.51 -23.68 11.07
C MET A 132 -9.62 -23.62 12.32
N PRO A 133 -9.09 -24.72 12.87
CA PRO A 133 -8.24 -24.66 14.07
C PRO A 133 -7.00 -23.77 13.84
N TYR A 134 -6.33 -23.92 12.70
CA TYR A 134 -5.13 -23.14 12.36
C TYR A 134 -5.44 -21.67 12.10
N ALA A 135 -6.53 -21.38 11.37
CA ALA A 135 -6.99 -20.02 11.15
C ALA A 135 -7.36 -19.32 12.46
N LEU A 136 -8.03 -20.05 13.37
CA LEU A 136 -8.48 -19.50 14.65
C LEU A 136 -7.29 -19.23 15.59
N ASP A 137 -6.31 -20.13 15.60
CA ASP A 137 -5.07 -19.98 16.36
C ASP A 137 -4.27 -18.76 15.91
N TYR A 138 -4.09 -18.61 14.60
CA TYR A 138 -3.41 -17.44 14.03
C TYR A 138 -4.17 -16.15 14.31
N LEU A 139 -5.45 -16.11 13.94
CA LEU A 139 -6.27 -14.91 14.04
C LEU A 139 -6.43 -14.43 15.48
N THR A 140 -6.62 -15.34 16.44
CA THR A 140 -6.79 -14.98 17.86
C THR A 140 -5.58 -14.23 18.40
N ILE A 141 -4.37 -14.70 18.06
CA ILE A 141 -3.13 -14.04 18.47
C ILE A 141 -2.96 -12.73 17.68
N TYR A 142 -3.18 -12.74 16.36
CA TYR A 142 -3.04 -11.55 15.51
C TYR A 142 -3.94 -10.38 15.96
N LEU A 143 -5.18 -10.69 16.39
CA LEU A 143 -6.13 -9.67 16.87
C LEU A 143 -5.64 -8.94 18.11
N ILE A 144 -4.91 -9.60 19.03
CA ILE A 144 -4.30 -8.96 20.20
C ILE A 144 -3.29 -7.89 19.74
N GLY A 145 -2.57 -8.14 18.65
CA GLY A 145 -1.57 -7.25 18.11
C GLY A 145 -2.09 -6.20 17.14
N THR A 146 -3.35 -6.21 16.79
CA THR A 146 -3.94 -5.29 15.79
C THR A 146 -3.62 -3.82 16.08
N ILE A 147 -3.66 -3.41 17.35
CA ILE A 147 -3.34 -2.04 17.75
C ILE A 147 -1.88 -1.67 17.43
N PHE A 148 -0.95 -2.59 17.59
CA PHE A 148 0.47 -2.35 17.28
C PHE A 148 0.71 -2.27 15.79
N VAL A 149 0.03 -3.09 14.99
CA VAL A 149 0.05 -3.02 13.51
C VAL A 149 -0.46 -1.66 13.05
N LEU A 150 -1.59 -1.19 13.58
CA LEU A 150 -2.18 0.10 13.23
C LEU A 150 -1.23 1.26 13.59
N ILE A 151 -0.65 1.25 14.79
CA ILE A 151 0.28 2.28 15.24
C ILE A 151 1.56 2.24 14.39
N GLY A 152 2.17 1.06 14.22
CA GLY A 152 3.43 0.90 13.48
C GLY A 152 3.31 1.40 12.04
N LEU A 153 2.29 0.97 11.31
CA LEU A 153 2.07 1.36 9.91
C LEU A 153 1.52 2.78 9.78
N GLY A 154 0.47 3.12 10.55
CA GLY A 154 -0.21 4.39 10.43
C GLY A 154 0.69 5.56 10.84
N MET A 155 1.36 5.47 11.98
CA MET A 155 2.24 6.53 12.47
C MET A 155 3.56 6.64 11.71
N ASN A 156 4.03 5.55 11.05
CA ASN A 156 5.19 5.62 10.17
C ASN A 156 4.99 6.60 9.00
N SER A 157 3.76 6.81 8.54
CA SER A 157 3.43 7.81 7.52
C SER A 157 3.78 9.23 7.98
N PHE A 158 3.64 9.53 9.29
CA PHE A 158 4.01 10.83 9.87
C PHE A 158 5.52 11.00 10.04
N ILE A 159 6.28 9.94 10.19
CA ILE A 159 7.76 9.98 10.14
C ILE A 159 8.21 10.36 8.73
N ASN A 160 7.64 9.70 7.71
CA ASN A 160 7.95 9.96 6.31
C ASN A 160 7.53 11.38 5.88
N SER A 161 6.39 11.89 6.36
CA SER A 161 5.88 13.23 6.04
C SER A 161 6.76 14.36 6.59
N GLN A 162 7.53 14.08 7.63
CA GLN A 162 8.52 15.01 8.16
C GLN A 162 9.87 14.95 7.43
N GLY A 163 10.02 14.04 6.44
CA GLY A 163 11.25 13.85 5.68
C GLY A 163 12.26 12.87 6.32
N PHE A 164 11.86 12.17 7.37
CA PHE A 164 12.73 11.17 8.04
C PHE A 164 12.54 9.75 7.49
N ALA A 165 12.46 9.62 6.16
CA ALA A 165 12.17 8.33 5.51
C ALA A 165 13.17 7.22 5.85
N LYS A 166 14.42 7.54 6.14
CA LYS A 166 15.41 6.56 6.68
C LYS A 166 14.95 5.97 8.01
N MET A 167 14.37 6.78 8.90
CA MET A 167 13.84 6.31 10.18
C MET A 167 12.58 5.47 9.97
N GLY A 168 11.73 5.87 9.01
CA GLY A 168 10.58 5.08 8.58
C GLY A 168 10.98 3.72 8.00
N MET A 169 12.04 3.66 7.21
CA MET A 169 12.61 2.40 6.70
C MET A 169 13.14 1.53 7.83
N ILE A 170 13.84 2.12 8.82
CA ILE A 170 14.37 1.39 9.99
C ILE A 170 13.21 0.75 10.79
N THR A 171 12.07 1.43 10.91
CA THR A 171 10.87 0.85 11.55
C THR A 171 10.46 -0.47 10.88
N VAL A 172 10.40 -0.49 9.55
CA VAL A 172 10.04 -1.69 8.79
C VAL A 172 11.13 -2.77 8.90
N LEU A 173 12.40 -2.36 8.83
CA LEU A 173 13.55 -3.26 8.94
C LEU A 173 13.57 -3.97 10.31
N ILE A 174 13.35 -3.23 11.40
CA ILE A 174 13.30 -3.80 12.76
C ILE A 174 12.20 -4.88 12.82
N GLY A 175 11.00 -4.58 12.34
CA GLY A 175 9.90 -5.54 12.31
C GLY A 175 10.23 -6.78 11.49
N ALA A 176 10.74 -6.59 10.26
CA ALA A 176 11.07 -7.69 9.37
C ALA A 176 12.18 -8.59 9.91
N VAL A 177 13.28 -8.02 10.42
CA VAL A 177 14.40 -8.79 10.97
C VAL A 177 13.97 -9.57 12.21
N LEU A 178 13.22 -8.92 13.12
CA LEU A 178 12.71 -9.62 14.30
C LEU A 178 11.77 -10.76 13.94
N ASN A 179 10.86 -10.55 12.98
CA ASN A 179 9.95 -11.59 12.53
C ASN A 179 10.72 -12.80 11.95
N ILE A 180 11.66 -12.56 11.03
CA ILE A 180 12.49 -13.62 10.41
C ILE A 180 13.27 -14.43 11.45
N ILE A 181 13.72 -13.78 12.55
CA ILE A 181 14.45 -14.46 13.63
C ILE A 181 13.50 -15.21 14.57
N LEU A 182 12.36 -14.60 14.93
CA LEU A 182 11.42 -15.16 15.91
C LEU A 182 10.57 -16.30 15.33
N ASP A 183 10.24 -16.26 14.03
CA ASP A 183 9.45 -17.31 13.37
C ASP A 183 10.04 -18.70 13.58
N PRO A 184 11.29 -19.01 13.20
CA PRO A 184 11.83 -20.36 13.40
C PRO A 184 11.95 -20.73 14.88
N ILE A 185 12.18 -19.78 15.77
CA ILE A 185 12.28 -20.03 17.21
C ILE A 185 10.91 -20.49 17.77
N PHE A 186 9.84 -19.76 17.44
CA PHE A 186 8.51 -20.11 17.96
C PHE A 186 7.86 -21.25 17.20
N ILE A 187 8.00 -21.29 15.88
CA ILE A 187 7.37 -22.34 15.04
C ILE A 187 8.03 -23.69 15.33
N PHE A 188 9.36 -23.77 15.24
CA PHE A 188 10.09 -25.04 15.31
C PHE A 188 10.74 -25.26 16.69
N GLY A 189 11.36 -24.22 17.29
CA GLY A 189 12.04 -24.34 18.58
C GLY A 189 11.08 -24.64 19.73
N PHE A 190 9.98 -23.90 19.80
CA PHE A 190 8.93 -24.10 20.81
C PHE A 190 7.75 -24.96 20.34
N ASN A 191 7.78 -25.49 19.11
CA ASN A 191 6.73 -26.30 18.50
C ASN A 191 5.33 -25.64 18.54
N MET A 192 5.27 -24.33 18.46
CA MET A 192 4.01 -23.57 18.53
C MET A 192 3.23 -23.58 17.20
N ASN A 193 3.78 -24.14 16.14
CA ASN A 193 3.16 -24.19 14.81
C ASN A 193 2.68 -22.78 14.35
N VAL A 194 1.46 -22.68 13.86
CA VAL A 194 0.85 -21.42 13.37
C VAL A 194 0.75 -20.35 14.46
N LYS A 195 0.56 -20.73 15.74
CA LYS A 195 0.59 -19.81 16.88
C LYS A 195 1.93 -19.10 17.00
N GLY A 196 3.02 -19.82 16.72
CA GLY A 196 4.37 -19.29 16.75
C GLY A 196 4.56 -18.17 15.72
N ALA A 197 4.13 -18.37 14.48
CA ALA A 197 4.17 -17.36 13.42
C ALA A 197 3.36 -16.11 13.79
N ALA A 198 2.13 -16.30 14.29
CA ALA A 198 1.31 -15.18 14.75
C ALA A 198 1.98 -14.40 15.90
N LEU A 199 2.56 -15.08 16.86
CA LEU A 199 3.23 -14.48 18.02
C LEU A 199 4.49 -13.70 17.58
N ALA A 200 5.30 -14.29 16.69
CA ALA A 200 6.47 -13.61 16.12
C ALA A 200 6.07 -12.33 15.40
N THR A 201 5.03 -12.39 14.59
CA THR A 201 4.49 -11.22 13.89
C THR A 201 4.08 -10.12 14.86
N ILE A 202 3.32 -10.45 15.93
CA ILE A 202 2.85 -9.45 16.90
C ILE A 202 4.01 -8.84 17.69
N ILE A 203 4.95 -9.63 18.16
CA ILE A 203 6.11 -9.12 18.88
C ILE A 203 6.91 -8.16 17.98
N SER A 204 7.10 -8.54 16.73
CA SER A 204 7.81 -7.71 15.75
C SER A 204 7.08 -6.39 15.47
N GLN A 205 5.75 -6.42 15.33
CA GLN A 205 4.92 -5.23 15.17
C GLN A 205 4.89 -4.37 16.44
N PHE A 206 4.87 -4.98 17.61
CA PHE A 206 4.97 -4.26 18.88
C PHE A 206 6.28 -3.47 19.00
N VAL A 207 7.42 -4.11 18.69
CA VAL A 207 8.73 -3.42 18.72
C VAL A 207 8.80 -2.31 17.68
N SER A 208 8.27 -2.54 16.46
CA SER A 208 8.15 -1.51 15.42
C SER A 208 7.30 -0.33 15.87
N ALA A 209 6.16 -0.60 16.53
CA ALA A 209 5.30 0.45 17.09
C ALA A 209 5.99 1.23 18.20
N LEU A 210 6.71 0.55 19.10
CA LEU A 210 7.50 1.20 20.15
C LEU A 210 8.58 2.10 19.56
N TRP A 211 9.29 1.64 18.53
CA TRP A 211 10.29 2.44 17.83
C TRP A 211 9.69 3.70 17.20
N THR A 212 8.55 3.55 16.52
CA THR A 212 7.80 4.66 15.93
C THR A 212 7.39 5.69 17.00
N MET A 213 6.86 5.22 18.13
CA MET A 213 6.46 6.07 19.24
C MET A 213 7.65 6.76 19.89
N TYR A 214 8.75 6.03 20.12
CA TYR A 214 10.00 6.59 20.64
C TYR A 214 10.51 7.73 19.75
N PHE A 215 10.48 7.55 18.43
CA PHE A 215 10.90 8.60 17.50
C PHE A 215 9.96 9.82 17.54
N LEU A 216 8.64 9.62 17.48
CA LEU A 216 7.66 10.71 17.41
C LEU A 216 7.49 11.48 18.74
N THR A 217 7.89 10.90 19.86
CA THR A 217 7.92 11.57 21.17
C THR A 217 9.30 12.14 21.50
N GLY A 218 10.33 11.77 20.74
CA GLY A 218 11.72 12.10 20.98
C GLY A 218 12.09 13.56 20.67
N LYS A 219 13.39 13.85 20.78
CA LYS A 219 13.96 15.20 20.54
C LYS A 219 14.33 15.44 19.08
N THR A 220 14.44 14.39 18.27
CA THR A 220 14.90 14.45 16.88
C THR A 220 13.80 14.74 15.87
N THR A 221 12.54 14.43 16.23
CA THR A 221 11.36 14.70 15.41
C THR A 221 11.04 16.20 15.35
N ILE A 222 10.48 16.65 14.23
CA ILE A 222 10.02 18.04 14.05
C ILE A 222 8.66 18.21 14.74
N LEU A 223 7.71 17.34 14.42
CA LEU A 223 6.36 17.30 14.99
C LEU A 223 6.35 16.28 16.12
N LYS A 224 5.99 16.71 17.32
CA LYS A 224 5.94 15.83 18.49
C LYS A 224 4.52 15.33 18.74
N LEU A 225 4.43 14.03 18.98
CA LEU A 225 3.17 13.45 19.43
C LEU A 225 2.93 13.83 20.91
N ARG A 226 1.99 14.74 21.15
CA ARG A 226 1.68 15.29 22.48
C ARG A 226 0.31 14.82 22.95
N LYS A 227 0.22 14.39 24.19
CA LYS A 227 -1.05 13.91 24.83
C LYS A 227 -2.19 14.92 24.75
N LYS A 228 -1.89 16.23 24.79
CA LYS A 228 -2.89 17.31 24.70
C LYS A 228 -3.74 17.24 23.42
N TYR A 229 -3.23 16.64 22.35
CA TYR A 229 -3.88 16.56 21.04
C TYR A 229 -4.57 15.20 20.76
N PHE A 230 -4.70 14.35 21.76
CA PHE A 230 -5.42 13.07 21.62
C PHE A 230 -6.94 13.24 21.70
N LYS A 231 -7.42 14.40 22.14
CA LYS A 231 -8.85 14.72 22.08
C LYS A 231 -9.27 14.89 20.63
N LEU A 232 -10.24 14.08 20.20
CA LEU A 232 -10.72 14.09 18.83
C LEU A 232 -11.42 15.43 18.52
N ASN A 233 -10.92 16.13 17.50
CA ASN A 233 -11.49 17.34 16.95
C ASN A 233 -12.30 16.95 15.70
N PRO A 234 -13.64 17.11 15.69
CA PRO A 234 -14.48 16.69 14.55
C PRO A 234 -14.04 17.30 13.20
N TYR A 235 -13.46 18.49 13.21
CA TYR A 235 -12.96 19.15 12.01
C TYR A 235 -11.81 18.37 11.38
N TYR A 236 -10.78 18.02 12.15
CA TYR A 236 -9.63 17.25 11.65
C TYR A 236 -9.99 15.79 11.38
N VAL A 237 -10.83 15.20 12.24
CA VAL A 237 -11.36 13.84 12.01
C VAL A 237 -12.01 13.73 10.64
N LYS A 238 -12.91 14.68 10.30
CA LYS A 238 -13.56 14.71 8.97
C LYS A 238 -12.56 14.83 7.82
N GLN A 239 -11.52 15.65 7.96
CA GLN A 239 -10.50 15.81 6.94
C GLN A 239 -9.64 14.54 6.77
N ILE A 240 -9.21 13.93 7.88
CA ILE A 240 -8.43 12.69 7.89
C ILE A 240 -9.23 11.58 7.20
N PHE A 241 -10.50 11.37 7.58
CA PHE A 241 -11.36 10.39 6.92
C PHE A 241 -11.53 10.70 5.43
N SER A 242 -11.83 11.96 5.08
CA SER A 242 -12.05 12.35 3.69
C SER A 242 -10.84 12.06 2.81
N LEU A 243 -9.62 12.34 3.29
CA LEU A 243 -8.42 12.12 2.50
C LEU A 243 -7.99 10.65 2.52
N GLY A 244 -8.08 10.00 3.67
CA GLY A 244 -7.71 8.60 3.84
C GLY A 244 -8.64 7.63 3.11
N THR A 245 -9.92 8.00 2.93
CA THR A 245 -10.87 7.22 2.11
C THR A 245 -10.37 7.01 0.67
N ALA A 246 -9.52 7.91 0.13
CA ALA A 246 -8.94 7.71 -1.19
C ALA A 246 -8.08 6.43 -1.27
N GLY A 247 -7.19 6.21 -0.30
CA GLY A 247 -6.37 5.01 -0.22
C GLY A 247 -7.19 3.75 0.11
N PHE A 248 -8.17 3.88 1.01
CA PHE A 248 -9.09 2.81 1.36
C PHE A 248 -9.91 2.34 0.15
N MET A 249 -10.46 3.26 -0.63
CA MET A 249 -11.21 2.96 -1.86
C MET A 249 -10.32 2.31 -2.93
N MET A 250 -9.03 2.67 -3.01
CA MET A 250 -8.09 1.96 -3.89
C MET A 250 -7.97 0.48 -3.54
N GLY A 251 -7.89 0.13 -2.26
CA GLY A 251 -7.86 -1.25 -1.79
C GLY A 251 -9.12 -2.03 -2.17
N ILE A 252 -10.29 -1.47 -1.86
CA ILE A 252 -11.59 -2.09 -2.17
C ILE A 252 -11.75 -2.29 -3.68
N THR A 253 -11.48 -1.26 -4.48
CA THR A 253 -11.64 -1.37 -5.95
C THR A 253 -10.68 -2.37 -6.58
N ASN A 254 -9.46 -2.53 -6.04
CA ASN A 254 -8.55 -3.60 -6.46
C ASN A 254 -9.14 -4.99 -6.15
N SER A 255 -9.72 -5.18 -4.97
CA SER A 255 -10.36 -6.46 -4.60
C SER A 255 -11.54 -6.79 -5.51
N ILE A 256 -12.38 -5.82 -5.82
CA ILE A 256 -13.50 -6.00 -6.78
C ILE A 256 -12.97 -6.46 -8.15
N VAL A 257 -11.96 -5.78 -8.67
CA VAL A 257 -11.35 -6.16 -9.97
C VAL A 257 -10.76 -7.57 -9.91
N THR A 258 -10.08 -7.93 -8.83
CA THR A 258 -9.52 -9.27 -8.68
C THR A 258 -10.59 -10.35 -8.70
N ILE A 259 -11.72 -10.13 -8.00
CA ILE A 259 -12.85 -11.07 -8.00
C ILE A 259 -13.43 -11.21 -9.41
N VAL A 260 -13.69 -10.09 -10.11
CA VAL A 260 -14.22 -10.09 -11.47
C VAL A 260 -13.25 -10.79 -12.43
N CYS A 261 -11.95 -10.50 -12.35
CA CYS A 261 -10.94 -11.15 -13.17
C CYS A 261 -10.91 -12.66 -12.93
N ASN A 262 -10.83 -13.11 -11.68
CA ASN A 262 -10.77 -14.54 -11.37
C ASN A 262 -12.03 -15.29 -11.84
N SER A 263 -13.22 -14.72 -11.62
CA SER A 263 -14.48 -15.31 -12.07
C SER A 263 -14.54 -15.43 -13.61
N THR A 264 -14.09 -14.38 -14.32
CA THR A 264 -14.05 -14.40 -15.78
C THR A 264 -13.00 -15.37 -16.32
N LEU A 265 -11.82 -15.40 -15.71
CA LEU A 265 -10.74 -16.34 -16.09
C LEU A 265 -11.18 -17.79 -15.87
N GLN A 266 -11.88 -18.10 -14.77
CA GLN A 266 -12.44 -19.42 -14.53
C GLN A 266 -13.38 -19.86 -15.66
N THR A 267 -14.22 -18.93 -16.13
CA THR A 267 -15.21 -19.23 -17.17
C THR A 267 -14.59 -19.46 -18.55
N TYR A 268 -13.56 -18.67 -18.92
CA TYR A 268 -12.99 -18.69 -20.29
C TYR A 268 -11.67 -19.46 -20.42
N GLY A 269 -10.94 -19.71 -19.34
CA GLY A 269 -9.59 -20.28 -19.38
C GLY A 269 -9.27 -21.33 -18.32
N GLY A 270 -10.18 -21.51 -17.34
CA GLY A 270 -9.98 -22.46 -16.26
C GLY A 270 -8.80 -22.13 -15.31
N ASP A 271 -8.40 -23.13 -14.55
CA ASP A 271 -7.40 -22.97 -13.48
C ASP A 271 -6.01 -22.54 -13.98
N THR A 272 -5.64 -22.97 -15.18
CA THR A 272 -4.35 -22.57 -15.80
C THR A 272 -4.23 -21.05 -15.93
N TYR A 273 -5.28 -20.36 -16.40
CA TYR A 273 -5.23 -18.91 -16.56
C TYR A 273 -5.39 -18.14 -15.25
N ILE A 274 -6.05 -18.73 -14.24
CA ILE A 274 -6.03 -18.18 -12.86
C ILE A 274 -4.61 -18.23 -12.29
N ALA A 275 -3.90 -19.34 -12.48
CA ALA A 275 -2.50 -19.49 -12.08
C ALA A 275 -1.62 -18.44 -12.78
N ILE A 276 -1.77 -18.27 -14.10
CA ILE A 276 -1.06 -17.25 -14.89
C ILE A 276 -1.34 -15.85 -14.35
N MET A 277 -2.61 -15.50 -14.07
CA MET A 277 -2.97 -14.19 -13.54
C MET A 277 -2.37 -13.97 -12.14
N THR A 278 -2.30 -15.00 -11.31
CA THR A 278 -1.66 -14.93 -9.98
C THR A 278 -0.17 -14.60 -10.11
N ILE A 279 0.52 -15.23 -11.06
CA ILE A 279 1.92 -14.93 -11.36
C ILE A 279 2.06 -13.49 -11.85
N ILE A 280 1.23 -13.07 -12.82
CA ILE A 280 1.22 -11.71 -13.38
C ILE A 280 0.98 -10.67 -12.28
N ASN A 281 0.04 -10.90 -11.37
CA ASN A 281 -0.22 -9.99 -10.25
C ASN A 281 0.98 -9.89 -9.30
N SER A 282 1.69 -10.99 -9.03
CA SER A 282 2.91 -10.97 -8.23
C SER A 282 4.04 -10.16 -8.89
N ILE A 283 4.23 -10.36 -10.20
CA ILE A 283 5.19 -9.56 -10.98
C ILE A 283 4.79 -8.08 -10.96
N ARG A 284 3.51 -7.76 -11.17
CA ARG A 284 2.98 -6.40 -11.14
C ARG A 284 3.18 -5.72 -9.80
N GLU A 285 2.96 -6.42 -8.70
CA GLU A 285 3.17 -5.89 -7.35
C GLU A 285 4.60 -5.40 -7.18
N ILE A 286 5.59 -6.25 -7.47
CA ILE A 286 7.00 -5.89 -7.38
C ILE A 286 7.37 -4.79 -8.38
N ALA A 287 6.92 -4.90 -9.63
CA ALA A 287 7.20 -3.94 -10.70
C ALA A 287 6.65 -2.54 -10.41
N SER A 288 5.58 -2.42 -9.65
CA SER A 288 4.97 -1.13 -9.31
C SER A 288 5.63 -0.41 -8.12
N LEU A 289 6.44 -1.10 -7.30
CA LEU A 289 7.04 -0.54 -6.08
C LEU A 289 7.87 0.74 -6.32
N PRO A 290 8.75 0.83 -7.34
CA PRO A 290 9.52 2.05 -7.58
C PRO A 290 8.63 3.25 -7.92
N GLY A 291 7.62 3.07 -8.78
CA GLY A 291 6.66 4.11 -9.13
C GLY A 291 5.84 4.57 -7.91
N GLN A 292 5.34 3.64 -7.11
CA GLN A 292 4.62 3.93 -5.87
C GLN A 292 5.51 4.64 -4.85
N GLY A 293 6.77 4.23 -4.72
CA GLY A 293 7.72 4.86 -3.80
C GLY A 293 7.96 6.34 -4.14
N VAL A 294 8.18 6.66 -5.42
CA VAL A 294 8.33 8.06 -5.87
C VAL A 294 7.02 8.84 -5.70
N ALA A 295 5.88 8.23 -6.02
CA ALA A 295 4.56 8.83 -5.86
C ALA A 295 4.28 9.18 -4.39
N ASN A 296 4.46 8.23 -3.48
CA ASN A 296 4.23 8.43 -2.05
C ASN A 296 5.22 9.44 -1.44
N ALA A 297 6.49 9.39 -1.85
CA ALA A 297 7.52 10.32 -1.40
C ALA A 297 7.28 11.76 -1.85
N SER A 298 6.59 11.95 -2.98
CA SER A 298 6.27 13.28 -3.49
C SER A 298 5.19 13.99 -2.65
N GLN A 299 4.26 13.24 -2.04
CA GLN A 299 3.13 13.81 -1.30
C GLN A 299 3.54 14.79 -0.20
N PRO A 300 4.45 14.46 0.73
CA PRO A 300 4.87 15.38 1.76
C PRO A 300 5.62 16.60 1.22
N VAL A 301 6.42 16.44 0.16
CA VAL A 301 7.17 17.53 -0.44
C VAL A 301 6.24 18.52 -1.16
N LEU A 302 5.27 17.99 -1.92
CA LEU A 302 4.26 18.80 -2.60
C LEU A 302 3.33 19.48 -1.61
N GLY A 303 2.85 18.76 -0.58
CA GLY A 303 1.97 19.29 0.45
C GLY A 303 2.62 20.44 1.24
N TYR A 304 3.88 20.25 1.65
CA TYR A 304 4.64 21.29 2.33
C TYR A 304 4.78 22.57 1.49
N ASN A 305 5.28 22.42 0.24
CA ASN A 305 5.45 23.59 -0.64
C ASN A 305 4.11 24.25 -1.02
N TYR A 306 3.03 23.47 -1.10
CA TYR A 306 1.68 24.01 -1.30
C TYR A 306 1.21 24.84 -0.09
N GLY A 307 1.42 24.33 1.13
CA GLY A 307 1.16 25.07 2.36
C GLY A 307 1.96 26.35 2.47
N ALA A 308 3.23 26.32 2.08
CA ALA A 308 4.13 27.47 2.05
C ALA A 308 3.84 28.47 0.91
N LYS A 309 2.83 28.19 0.05
CA LYS A 309 2.48 28.98 -1.15
C LYS A 309 3.61 29.05 -2.21
N GLU A 310 4.57 28.12 -2.15
CA GLU A 310 5.67 27.99 -3.09
C GLU A 310 5.24 27.23 -4.36
N TYR A 311 4.31 27.82 -5.13
CA TYR A 311 3.65 27.13 -6.24
C TYR A 311 4.58 26.74 -7.38
N LYS A 312 5.65 27.52 -7.64
CA LYS A 312 6.69 27.16 -8.63
C LYS A 312 7.38 25.85 -8.25
N ARG A 313 7.63 25.64 -6.96
CA ARG A 313 8.24 24.42 -6.45
C ARG A 313 7.28 23.23 -6.52
N VAL A 314 5.99 23.46 -6.26
CA VAL A 314 4.95 22.41 -6.46
C VAL A 314 4.92 21.97 -7.92
N LEU A 315 4.89 22.90 -8.87
CA LEU A 315 4.91 22.59 -10.31
C LEU A 315 6.19 21.82 -10.73
N SER A 316 7.35 22.24 -10.22
CA SER A 316 8.61 21.52 -10.43
C SER A 316 8.55 20.09 -9.88
N GLY A 317 7.97 19.91 -8.69
CA GLY A 317 7.77 18.60 -8.07
C GLY A 317 6.81 17.71 -8.88
N ILE A 318 5.71 18.24 -9.39
CA ILE A 318 4.78 17.53 -10.28
C ILE A 318 5.50 17.06 -11.55
N LYS A 319 6.27 17.96 -12.18
CA LYS A 319 7.05 17.62 -13.38
C LYS A 319 8.07 16.51 -13.09
N PHE A 320 8.82 16.64 -12.00
CA PHE A 320 9.80 15.62 -11.61
C PHE A 320 9.14 14.26 -11.30
N LEU A 321 8.08 14.24 -10.49
CA LEU A 321 7.31 13.05 -10.17
C LEU A 321 6.85 12.31 -11.44
N THR A 322 6.30 13.07 -12.40
CA THR A 322 5.80 12.49 -13.65
C THR A 322 6.92 11.90 -14.49
N ILE A 323 8.03 12.64 -14.68
CA ILE A 323 9.16 12.17 -15.48
C ILE A 323 9.84 10.98 -14.82
N ALA A 324 10.15 11.07 -13.53
CA ALA A 324 10.82 10.00 -12.80
C ALA A 324 9.94 8.74 -12.73
N GLY A 325 8.66 8.90 -12.40
CA GLY A 325 7.69 7.78 -12.37
C GLY A 325 7.55 7.13 -13.74
N PHE A 326 7.37 7.93 -14.82
CA PHE A 326 7.27 7.42 -16.18
C PHE A 326 8.56 6.68 -16.61
N SER A 327 9.74 7.28 -16.39
CA SER A 327 11.01 6.67 -16.76
C SER A 327 11.24 5.33 -16.06
N MET A 328 10.97 5.26 -14.73
CA MET A 328 11.11 4.02 -13.97
C MET A 328 10.15 2.94 -14.48
N MET A 329 8.87 3.28 -14.66
CA MET A 329 7.85 2.34 -15.11
C MET A 329 8.09 1.90 -16.56
N PHE A 330 8.63 2.79 -17.42
CA PHE A 330 8.99 2.49 -18.79
C PHE A 330 10.18 1.51 -18.87
N ILE A 331 11.22 1.72 -18.06
CA ILE A 331 12.36 0.79 -17.97
C ILE A 331 11.90 -0.59 -17.50
N ILE A 332 11.08 -0.64 -16.44
CA ILE A 332 10.56 -1.90 -15.89
C ILE A 332 9.68 -2.60 -16.92
N TRP A 333 8.79 -1.87 -17.59
CA TRP A 333 7.99 -2.40 -18.69
C TRP A 333 8.86 -2.98 -19.80
N GLY A 334 9.92 -2.29 -20.20
CA GLY A 334 10.86 -2.77 -21.21
C GLY A 334 11.53 -4.08 -20.80
N ILE A 335 12.01 -4.17 -19.54
CA ILE A 335 12.65 -5.38 -19.02
C ILE A 335 11.66 -6.56 -19.01
N ILE A 336 10.44 -6.37 -18.52
CA ILE A 336 9.42 -7.42 -18.48
C ILE A 336 9.00 -7.83 -19.88
N SER A 337 8.88 -6.88 -20.81
CA SER A 337 8.50 -7.16 -22.21
C SER A 337 9.59 -7.88 -23.00
N LEU A 338 10.87 -7.63 -22.67
CA LEU A 338 12.00 -8.30 -23.34
C LEU A 338 12.23 -9.72 -22.80
N PHE A 339 11.93 -9.97 -21.52
CA PHE A 339 12.22 -11.24 -20.86
C PHE A 339 11.00 -11.84 -20.15
N PRO A 340 9.80 -11.94 -20.79
CA PRO A 340 8.57 -12.38 -20.13
C PRO A 340 8.68 -13.81 -19.59
N GLY A 341 9.28 -14.72 -20.36
CA GLY A 341 9.47 -16.12 -19.95
C GLY A 341 10.33 -16.26 -18.69
N PHE A 342 11.38 -15.44 -18.55
CA PHE A 342 12.21 -15.41 -17.35
C PHE A 342 11.39 -15.12 -16.09
N PHE A 343 10.54 -14.10 -16.15
CA PHE A 343 9.70 -13.73 -14.99
C PHE A 343 8.68 -14.81 -14.64
N ILE A 344 8.14 -15.55 -15.61
CA ILE A 344 7.21 -16.65 -15.33
C ILE A 344 7.97 -17.85 -14.75
N CYS A 345 9.14 -18.17 -15.29
CA CYS A 345 9.97 -19.30 -14.81
C CYS A 345 10.39 -19.16 -13.33
N ILE A 346 10.41 -17.93 -12.78
CA ILE A 346 10.63 -17.72 -11.33
C ILE A 346 9.52 -18.38 -10.49
N PHE A 347 8.30 -18.41 -11.02
CA PHE A 347 7.11 -18.87 -10.27
C PHE A 347 6.64 -20.28 -10.68
N SER A 348 6.87 -20.68 -11.94
CA SER A 348 6.42 -21.98 -12.47
C SER A 348 7.40 -22.54 -13.49
N GLN A 349 7.57 -23.86 -13.46
CA GLN A 349 8.35 -24.60 -14.46
C GLN A 349 7.45 -25.37 -15.44
N ASP A 350 6.14 -25.23 -15.35
CA ASP A 350 5.18 -25.87 -16.24
C ASP A 350 5.28 -25.25 -17.65
N PRO A 351 5.59 -26.04 -18.70
CA PRO A 351 5.72 -25.54 -20.07
C PRO A 351 4.46 -24.87 -20.61
N GLU A 352 3.29 -25.34 -20.22
CA GLU A 352 2.00 -24.78 -20.63
C GLU A 352 1.80 -23.38 -20.03
N ILE A 353 2.09 -23.24 -18.72
CA ILE A 353 2.02 -21.95 -18.02
C ILE A 353 3.03 -20.97 -18.60
N ILE A 354 4.25 -21.42 -18.92
CA ILE A 354 5.29 -20.57 -19.51
C ILE A 354 4.85 -20.06 -20.89
N LEU A 355 4.36 -20.92 -21.76
CA LEU A 355 3.96 -20.56 -23.13
C LEU A 355 2.77 -19.59 -23.12
N LYS A 356 1.67 -19.96 -22.46
CA LYS A 356 0.46 -19.14 -22.38
C LYS A 356 0.69 -17.87 -21.57
N GLY A 357 1.46 -17.95 -20.50
CA GLY A 357 1.80 -16.84 -19.64
C GLY A 357 2.64 -15.78 -20.32
N THR A 358 3.58 -16.17 -21.20
CA THR A 358 4.38 -15.24 -22.00
C THR A 358 3.49 -14.32 -22.83
N THR A 359 2.51 -14.87 -23.54
CA THR A 359 1.54 -14.08 -24.31
C THR A 359 0.71 -13.19 -23.39
N SER A 360 0.22 -13.74 -22.27
CA SER A 360 -0.61 -13.01 -21.32
C SER A 360 0.14 -11.83 -20.66
N ILE A 361 1.44 -11.99 -20.34
CA ILE A 361 2.28 -10.90 -19.82
C ILE A 361 2.40 -9.77 -20.83
N HIS A 362 2.67 -10.04 -22.10
CA HIS A 362 2.75 -9.00 -23.11
C HIS A 362 1.47 -8.18 -23.22
N LEU A 363 0.32 -8.86 -23.21
CA LEU A 363 -0.99 -8.19 -23.27
C LEU A 363 -1.28 -7.38 -22.02
N TYR A 364 -1.02 -7.93 -20.83
CA TYR A 364 -1.32 -7.29 -19.57
C TYR A 364 -0.43 -6.08 -19.28
N PHE A 365 0.88 -6.22 -19.54
CA PHE A 365 1.86 -5.16 -19.32
C PHE A 365 1.91 -4.14 -20.45
N PHE A 366 1.22 -4.36 -21.56
CA PHE A 366 1.12 -3.36 -22.63
C PHE A 366 0.62 -2.02 -22.06
N GLY A 367 1.46 -0.98 -22.19
CA GLY A 367 1.13 0.33 -21.60
C GLY A 367 1.25 0.45 -20.09
N PHE A 368 1.94 -0.49 -19.40
CA PHE A 368 2.16 -0.42 -17.95
C PHE A 368 2.81 0.90 -17.49
N PHE A 369 3.68 1.49 -18.32
CA PHE A 369 4.28 2.80 -18.08
C PHE A 369 3.25 3.94 -17.97
N MET A 370 2.06 3.81 -18.60
CA MET A 370 0.98 4.79 -18.48
C MET A 370 0.39 4.85 -17.07
N MET A 371 0.57 3.80 -16.26
CA MET A 371 0.21 3.79 -14.85
C MET A 371 0.93 4.89 -14.05
N ALA A 372 2.12 5.32 -14.50
CA ALA A 372 2.84 6.43 -13.88
C ALA A 372 2.05 7.75 -13.90
N PHE A 373 1.29 8.01 -14.95
CA PHE A 373 0.44 9.20 -15.05
C PHE A 373 -0.71 9.16 -14.03
N GLN A 374 -1.30 8.00 -13.81
CA GLN A 374 -2.32 7.83 -12.78
C GLN A 374 -1.71 8.02 -11.38
N MET A 375 -0.58 7.36 -11.09
CA MET A 375 0.11 7.48 -9.81
C MET A 375 0.49 8.95 -9.54
N SER A 376 0.97 9.66 -10.55
CA SER A 376 1.31 11.08 -10.44
C SER A 376 0.07 11.93 -10.15
N GLY A 377 -1.00 11.76 -10.92
CA GLY A 377 -2.25 12.52 -10.73
C GLY A 377 -2.88 12.29 -9.37
N GLN A 378 -2.95 11.04 -8.92
CA GLN A 378 -3.48 10.68 -7.59
C GLN A 378 -2.59 11.20 -6.46
N SER A 379 -1.27 11.05 -6.58
CA SER A 379 -0.32 11.52 -5.57
C SER A 379 -0.38 13.03 -5.39
N VAL A 380 -0.50 13.78 -6.49
CA VAL A 380 -0.71 15.23 -6.45
C VAL A 380 -2.03 15.56 -5.75
N ALA A 381 -3.13 14.87 -6.11
CA ALA A 381 -4.43 15.10 -5.49
C ALA A 381 -4.40 14.83 -3.99
N VAL A 382 -3.80 13.73 -3.55
CA VAL A 382 -3.65 13.39 -2.12
C VAL A 382 -2.71 14.37 -1.42
N GLY A 383 -1.54 14.64 -1.98
CA GLY A 383 -0.53 15.53 -1.39
C GLY A 383 -1.03 16.98 -1.21
N LEU A 384 -1.94 17.44 -2.07
CA LEU A 384 -2.57 18.76 -1.97
C LEU A 384 -3.94 18.75 -1.26
N GLY A 385 -4.34 17.65 -0.62
CA GLY A 385 -5.58 17.53 0.13
C GLY A 385 -6.85 17.47 -0.73
N LYS A 386 -6.76 17.10 -2.04
CA LYS A 386 -7.89 17.05 -2.98
C LYS A 386 -8.50 15.63 -3.04
N SER A 387 -9.01 15.14 -1.92
CA SER A 387 -9.51 13.77 -1.75
C SER A 387 -10.57 13.34 -2.77
N LYS A 388 -11.52 14.22 -3.11
CA LYS A 388 -12.60 13.92 -4.07
C LYS A 388 -12.08 13.47 -5.44
N GLN A 389 -11.01 14.10 -5.93
CA GLN A 389 -10.40 13.73 -7.20
C GLN A 389 -9.68 12.39 -7.12
N ALA A 390 -8.94 12.15 -6.03
CA ALA A 390 -8.23 10.88 -5.81
C ALA A 390 -9.21 9.69 -5.73
N ILE A 391 -10.32 9.85 -4.99
CA ILE A 391 -11.37 8.82 -4.87
C ILE A 391 -12.02 8.58 -6.23
N PHE A 392 -12.43 9.65 -6.94
CA PHE A 392 -13.09 9.53 -8.23
C PHE A 392 -12.25 8.72 -9.23
N PHE A 393 -10.95 9.02 -9.36
CA PHE A 393 -10.10 8.32 -10.31
C PHE A 393 -9.80 6.87 -9.92
N SER A 394 -9.80 6.54 -8.62
CA SER A 394 -9.70 5.14 -8.18
C SER A 394 -10.90 4.33 -8.65
N ILE A 395 -12.12 4.85 -8.43
CA ILE A 395 -13.36 4.21 -8.85
C ILE A 395 -13.46 4.18 -10.38
N PHE A 396 -13.21 5.31 -11.04
CA PHE A 396 -13.33 5.46 -12.48
C PHE A 396 -12.47 4.42 -13.21
N ARG A 397 -11.19 4.33 -12.87
CA ARG A 397 -10.31 3.38 -13.55
C ARG A 397 -10.69 1.92 -13.28
N LYS A 398 -10.84 1.55 -12.02
CA LYS A 398 -10.98 0.14 -11.63
C LYS A 398 -12.41 -0.38 -11.83
N VAL A 399 -13.42 0.36 -11.38
CA VAL A 399 -14.80 -0.10 -11.39
C VAL A 399 -15.49 0.24 -12.72
N ILE A 400 -15.25 1.44 -13.27
CA ILE A 400 -15.95 1.89 -14.49
C ILE A 400 -15.25 1.42 -15.77
N ILE A 401 -13.91 1.25 -15.75
CA ILE A 401 -13.18 0.80 -16.96
C ILE A 401 -12.78 -0.66 -16.85
N VAL A 402 -11.93 -1.05 -15.87
CA VAL A 402 -11.36 -2.41 -15.82
C VAL A 402 -12.44 -3.47 -15.64
N ALA A 403 -13.29 -3.36 -14.64
CA ALA A 403 -14.25 -4.41 -14.33
C ALA A 403 -15.24 -4.69 -15.51
N PRO A 404 -15.86 -3.69 -16.16
CA PRO A 404 -16.71 -3.95 -17.34
C PRO A 404 -15.92 -4.49 -18.54
N LEU A 405 -14.72 -3.96 -18.83
CA LEU A 405 -13.90 -4.45 -19.92
C LEU A 405 -13.46 -5.91 -19.70
N THR A 406 -13.15 -6.28 -18.46
CA THR A 406 -12.81 -7.66 -18.09
C THR A 406 -13.95 -8.64 -18.39
N ILE A 407 -15.22 -8.20 -18.32
CA ILE A 407 -16.40 -9.02 -18.62
C ILE A 407 -16.74 -8.98 -20.12
N ILE A 408 -16.61 -7.82 -20.76
CA ILE A 408 -17.08 -7.61 -22.16
C ILE A 408 -16.06 -8.11 -23.17
N LEU A 409 -14.76 -7.78 -23.02
CA LEU A 409 -13.75 -8.13 -24.02
C LEU A 409 -13.58 -9.64 -24.24
N PRO A 410 -13.67 -10.51 -23.23
CA PRO A 410 -13.60 -11.95 -23.46
C PRO A 410 -14.69 -12.50 -24.37
N LYS A 411 -15.85 -11.85 -24.44
CA LYS A 411 -16.94 -12.23 -25.36
C LYS A 411 -16.58 -11.97 -26.83
N CYS A 412 -15.65 -11.01 -27.09
CA CYS A 412 -15.26 -10.61 -28.44
C CYS A 412 -13.94 -11.25 -28.87
N ILE A 413 -12.95 -11.31 -27.98
CA ILE A 413 -11.56 -11.73 -28.31
C ILE A 413 -11.05 -12.88 -27.42
N GLY A 414 -11.96 -13.60 -26.76
CA GLY A 414 -11.62 -14.72 -25.90
C GLY A 414 -10.84 -14.31 -24.67
N ILE A 415 -10.10 -15.24 -24.08
CA ILE A 415 -9.38 -15.08 -22.80
C ILE A 415 -8.41 -13.88 -22.77
N ASN A 416 -7.83 -13.54 -23.92
CA ASN A 416 -6.92 -12.40 -24.05
C ASN A 416 -7.56 -11.06 -23.65
N GLY A 417 -8.90 -10.96 -23.76
CA GLY A 417 -9.66 -9.79 -23.38
C GLY A 417 -9.50 -9.42 -21.91
N VAL A 418 -9.33 -10.41 -21.02
CA VAL A 418 -9.11 -10.15 -19.59
C VAL A 418 -7.80 -9.41 -19.35
N PHE A 419 -6.74 -9.81 -20.04
CA PHE A 419 -5.41 -9.20 -19.90
C PHE A 419 -5.34 -7.81 -20.55
N ILE A 420 -5.97 -7.64 -21.72
CA ILE A 420 -6.02 -6.36 -22.43
C ILE A 420 -6.85 -5.31 -21.69
N ALA A 421 -7.83 -5.71 -20.89
CA ALA A 421 -8.66 -4.79 -20.10
C ALA A 421 -7.81 -3.87 -19.18
N GLU A 422 -6.77 -4.40 -18.53
CA GLU A 422 -5.87 -3.59 -17.69
C GLU A 422 -5.02 -2.64 -18.54
N ALA A 423 -4.52 -3.10 -19.69
CA ALA A 423 -3.75 -2.27 -20.61
C ALA A 423 -4.58 -1.06 -21.10
N ILE A 424 -5.81 -1.29 -21.60
CA ILE A 424 -6.72 -0.21 -22.02
C ILE A 424 -6.96 0.77 -20.87
N SER A 425 -7.17 0.26 -19.65
CA SER A 425 -7.42 1.10 -18.49
C SER A 425 -6.22 1.97 -18.10
N ASN A 426 -5.02 1.50 -18.32
CA ASN A 426 -3.81 2.26 -18.08
C ASN A 426 -3.72 3.50 -18.99
N PHE A 427 -4.08 3.34 -20.28
CA PHE A 427 -4.13 4.46 -21.22
C PHE A 427 -5.26 5.42 -20.90
N ILE A 428 -6.49 4.94 -20.81
CA ILE A 428 -7.67 5.79 -20.60
C ILE A 428 -7.65 6.38 -19.18
N GLY A 429 -7.53 5.54 -18.17
CA GLY A 429 -7.59 5.96 -16.76
C GLY A 429 -6.38 6.78 -16.35
N GLY A 430 -5.17 6.37 -16.77
CA GLY A 430 -3.93 7.11 -16.51
C GLY A 430 -3.94 8.48 -17.19
N GLY A 431 -4.28 8.52 -18.49
CA GLY A 431 -4.39 9.76 -19.26
C GLY A 431 -5.44 10.70 -18.68
N ALA A 432 -6.66 10.20 -18.44
CA ALA A 432 -7.75 11.00 -17.88
C ALA A 432 -7.40 11.58 -16.50
N CYS A 433 -6.81 10.77 -15.62
CA CYS A 433 -6.38 11.22 -14.30
C CYS A 433 -5.36 12.38 -14.39
N TYR A 434 -4.33 12.20 -15.20
CA TYR A 434 -3.28 13.20 -15.36
C TYR A 434 -3.77 14.49 -16.02
N ILE A 435 -4.53 14.38 -17.10
CA ILE A 435 -5.09 15.53 -17.81
C ILE A 435 -6.02 16.33 -16.88
N THR A 436 -6.91 15.65 -16.15
CA THR A 436 -7.81 16.33 -15.21
C THR A 436 -7.03 16.99 -14.06
N MET A 437 -6.05 16.31 -13.50
CA MET A 437 -5.16 16.92 -12.50
C MET A 437 -4.50 18.19 -13.06
N TRP A 438 -3.97 18.13 -14.28
CA TRP A 438 -3.31 19.28 -14.89
C TRP A 438 -4.27 20.44 -15.18
N LEU A 439 -5.47 20.14 -15.68
CA LEU A 439 -6.50 21.18 -15.98
C LEU A 439 -7.08 21.80 -14.72
N THR A 440 -7.23 21.05 -13.64
CA THR A 440 -7.88 21.53 -12.40
C THR A 440 -6.90 22.10 -11.38
N ILE A 441 -5.77 21.42 -11.18
CA ILE A 441 -4.74 21.78 -10.19
C ILE A 441 -3.60 22.53 -10.86
N GLY A 442 -3.02 21.96 -11.93
CA GLY A 442 -1.84 22.51 -12.59
C GLY A 442 -2.06 23.93 -13.15
N ARG A 443 -3.21 24.17 -13.80
CA ARG A 443 -3.55 25.52 -14.30
C ARG A 443 -3.69 26.55 -13.18
N LYS A 444 -4.36 26.18 -12.07
CA LYS A 444 -4.52 27.08 -10.91
C LYS A 444 -3.17 27.42 -10.28
N LEU A 445 -2.30 26.41 -10.12
CA LEU A 445 -0.95 26.62 -9.61
C LEU A 445 -0.12 27.53 -10.52
N LYS A 446 -0.26 27.41 -11.85
CA LYS A 446 0.42 28.30 -12.80
C LYS A 446 -0.05 29.75 -12.72
N GLN A 447 -1.33 29.98 -12.43
CA GLN A 447 -1.88 31.33 -12.26
C GLN A 447 -1.45 32.00 -10.96
N GLN A 448 -1.07 31.20 -9.96
CA GLN A 448 -0.64 31.63 -8.63
C GLN A 448 0.90 31.69 -8.48
N ALA A 449 1.65 31.13 -9.44
CA ALA A 449 3.12 31.03 -9.46
C ALA A 449 3.78 32.23 -10.16
#